data_bb8d9602156c6561199123792136c384
#
_entry.id   bb8d9602156c6561199123792136c384
#
_cell.length_a   1.000
_cell.length_b   1.000
_cell.length_c   1.000
_cell.angle_alpha   90.00
_cell.angle_beta   90.00
_cell.angle_gamma   90.00
#
_symmetry.space_group_name_H-M   'P 1'
#
loop_
_entity.id
_entity.type
_entity.pdbx_description
1 polymer ?
#
loop_
_entity_poly.entity_id
_entity_poly.type
_entity_poly.pdbx_seq_one_letter_code
_entity_poly.pdbx_strand_id
1 'polypeptide(L)'
;PRPLVAASAPQVFVQFAHVAMHLSPERTVEVGAATVGIACTYEGRPGHYVLTMPMEGEFVVIGGREKFGEPKKIAETKFRIEGDRVNAQVIRHGIPFLELEGRIGGESDGPKKFTEHLFCYKAMPSCQPEKSTNGGFDGDVLLTQLNWERDYTSLRRLEEGKIILRESARDPLVDIPVKRILRMEYAEGASKTGGEVLCSVP
;
A
#
# COMPACT_ATOMS: atom_id res chain seq x y z
N PRO A 1 12.40 2.78 -10.00
CA PRO A 1 13.66 2.03 -10.19
C PRO A 1 13.47 0.99 -11.29
N ARG A 2 14.55 0.68 -12.06
CA ARG A 2 14.49 -0.36 -13.09
C ARG A 2 14.26 -1.74 -12.44
N PRO A 3 13.53 -2.69 -13.11
CA PRO A 3 13.01 -2.61 -14.47
C PRO A 3 11.63 -1.93 -14.61
N LEU A 4 11.08 -1.38 -13.51
CA LEU A 4 9.80 -0.68 -13.56
C LEU A 4 9.90 0.61 -14.39
N VAL A 5 8.87 0.88 -15.17
CA VAL A 5 8.74 2.11 -15.98
C VAL A 5 7.65 2.98 -15.36
N ALA A 6 7.95 4.26 -15.12
CA ALA A 6 6.95 5.20 -14.62
C ALA A 6 5.78 5.33 -15.60
N ALA A 7 4.56 5.47 -15.09
CA ALA A 7 3.41 5.77 -15.92
C ALA A 7 3.59 7.13 -16.61
N SER A 8 3.07 7.28 -17.82
CA SER A 8 3.15 8.53 -18.61
C SER A 8 2.51 9.71 -17.89
N ALA A 9 1.44 9.47 -17.12
CA ALA A 9 0.83 10.43 -16.21
C ALA A 9 1.20 10.06 -14.77
N PRO A 10 1.98 10.89 -14.05
CA PRO A 10 2.35 10.61 -12.67
C PRO A 10 1.10 10.56 -11.78
N GLN A 11 0.87 9.42 -11.16
CA GLN A 11 -0.24 9.22 -10.24
C GLN A 11 0.25 8.55 -8.97
N VAL A 12 -0.32 8.96 -7.84
CA VAL A 12 -0.09 8.35 -6.53
C VAL A 12 -1.39 7.63 -6.14
N PHE A 13 -1.24 6.40 -5.76
CA PHE A 13 -2.28 5.57 -5.17
C PHE A 13 -2.16 5.64 -3.65
N VAL A 14 -3.27 5.89 -2.97
CA VAL A 14 -3.37 5.85 -1.51
C VAL A 14 -4.58 5.01 -1.13
N GLN A 15 -4.36 4.00 -0.32
CA GLN A 15 -5.42 3.17 0.23
C GLN A 15 -5.32 3.16 1.76
N PHE A 16 -6.46 3.29 2.43
CA PHE A 16 -6.64 2.90 3.82
C PHE A 16 -7.50 1.64 3.86
N ALA A 17 -7.20 0.74 4.75
CA ALA A 17 -7.95 -0.50 4.90
C ALA A 17 -8.07 -0.88 6.36
N HIS A 18 -9.23 -1.37 6.75
CA HIS A 18 -9.44 -2.09 7.99
C HIS A 18 -10.01 -3.46 7.61
N VAL A 19 -9.27 -4.51 7.89
CA VAL A 19 -9.53 -5.84 7.36
C VAL A 19 -9.47 -6.92 8.43
N ALA A 20 -10.38 -7.88 8.34
CA ALA A 20 -10.28 -9.16 9.03
C ALA A 20 -9.37 -10.08 8.20
N MET A 21 -8.12 -10.24 8.63
CA MET A 21 -7.11 -11.04 7.95
C MET A 21 -7.15 -12.47 8.46
N HIS A 22 -7.48 -13.41 7.59
CA HIS A 22 -7.45 -14.84 7.88
C HIS A 22 -6.03 -15.39 7.72
N LEU A 23 -5.38 -15.67 8.84
CA LEU A 23 -4.01 -16.23 8.88
C LEU A 23 -4.02 -17.76 8.78
N SER A 24 -5.07 -18.40 9.30
CA SER A 24 -5.38 -19.83 9.17
C SER A 24 -6.89 -19.99 9.26
N PRO A 25 -7.45 -21.21 9.04
CA PRO A 25 -8.87 -21.46 9.23
C PRO A 25 -9.40 -21.08 10.63
N GLU A 26 -8.54 -21.20 11.65
CA GLU A 26 -8.91 -20.96 13.06
C GLU A 26 -8.47 -19.58 13.57
N ARG A 27 -7.70 -18.83 12.77
CA ARG A 27 -7.08 -17.58 13.25
C ARG A 27 -7.37 -16.41 12.32
N THR A 28 -8.19 -15.50 12.79
CA THR A 28 -8.43 -14.20 12.17
C THR A 28 -7.93 -13.08 13.07
N VAL A 29 -7.34 -12.07 12.48
CA VAL A 29 -6.89 -10.85 13.18
C VAL A 29 -7.42 -9.62 12.46
N GLU A 30 -7.89 -8.65 13.23
CA GLU A 30 -8.24 -7.34 12.70
C GLU A 30 -6.96 -6.52 12.50
N VAL A 31 -6.82 -5.91 11.35
CA VAL A 31 -5.63 -5.15 10.97
C VAL A 31 -6.02 -3.86 10.27
N GLY A 32 -5.59 -2.75 10.82
CA GLY A 32 -5.61 -1.48 10.12
C GLY A 32 -4.32 -1.29 9.31
N ALA A 33 -4.45 -0.76 8.11
CA ALA A 33 -3.33 -0.55 7.19
C ALA A 33 -3.55 0.64 6.27
N ALA A 34 -2.45 1.16 5.73
CA ALA A 34 -2.48 2.00 4.56
C ALA A 34 -1.40 1.57 3.56
N THR A 35 -1.63 1.86 2.30
CA THR A 35 -0.67 1.63 1.22
C THR A 35 -0.53 2.90 0.39
N VAL A 36 0.70 3.30 0.13
CA VAL A 36 1.00 4.40 -0.78
C VAL A 36 1.90 3.87 -1.88
N GLY A 37 1.52 4.08 -3.11
CA GLY A 37 2.28 3.62 -4.28
C GLY A 37 2.25 4.61 -5.43
N ILE A 38 3.15 4.44 -6.36
CA ILE A 38 3.27 5.24 -7.58
C ILE A 38 2.91 4.38 -8.79
N ALA A 39 2.05 4.89 -9.66
CA ALA A 39 1.65 4.21 -10.89
C ALA A 39 2.87 3.93 -11.79
N CYS A 40 3.02 2.68 -12.21
CA CYS A 40 4.11 2.22 -13.06
C CYS A 40 3.67 1.02 -13.90
N THR A 41 4.57 0.56 -14.75
CA THR A 41 4.38 -0.67 -15.52
C THR A 41 5.60 -1.57 -15.40
N TYR A 42 5.37 -2.87 -15.48
CA TYR A 42 6.38 -3.89 -15.68
C TYR A 42 6.03 -4.70 -16.94
N GLU A 43 6.89 -4.66 -17.96
CA GLU A 43 6.65 -5.35 -19.26
C GLU A 43 5.26 -5.04 -19.85
N GLY A 44 4.84 -3.76 -19.77
CA GLY A 44 3.53 -3.31 -20.25
C GLY A 44 2.35 -3.59 -19.30
N ARG A 45 2.53 -4.37 -18.23
CA ARG A 45 1.51 -4.63 -17.22
C ARG A 45 1.42 -3.44 -16.28
N PRO A 46 0.27 -2.76 -16.15
CA PRO A 46 0.08 -1.64 -15.24
C PRO A 46 0.00 -2.12 -13.78
N GLY A 47 0.45 -1.28 -12.87
CA GLY A 47 0.38 -1.50 -11.42
C GLY A 47 0.98 -0.34 -10.66
N HIS A 48 1.30 -0.56 -9.40
CA HIS A 48 1.86 0.46 -8.51
C HIS A 48 3.14 -0.03 -7.84
N TYR A 49 4.20 0.76 -7.94
CA TYR A 49 5.36 0.58 -7.08
C TYR A 49 5.03 1.06 -5.66
N VAL A 50 5.14 0.17 -4.69
CA VAL A 50 4.80 0.49 -3.29
C VAL A 50 5.91 1.28 -2.63
N LEU A 51 5.60 2.51 -2.20
CA LEU A 51 6.53 3.37 -1.46
C LEU A 51 6.56 3.04 0.03
N THR A 52 5.39 2.82 0.61
CA THR A 52 5.26 2.49 2.03
C THR A 52 3.92 1.80 2.30
N MET A 53 3.93 0.92 3.29
CA MET A 53 2.76 0.17 3.72
C MET A 53 2.72 0.12 5.26
N PRO A 54 2.38 1.24 5.92
CA PRO A 54 2.21 1.27 7.36
C PRO A 54 0.98 0.45 7.76
N MET A 55 1.12 -0.39 8.79
CA MET A 55 0.02 -1.22 9.28
C MET A 55 0.21 -1.68 10.72
N GLU A 56 -0.84 -2.17 11.30
CA GLU A 56 -0.85 -2.77 12.63
C GLU A 56 -0.35 -4.21 12.59
N GLY A 57 0.13 -4.68 13.73
CA GLY A 57 0.52 -6.07 13.93
C GLY A 57 1.94 -6.39 13.46
N GLU A 58 2.83 -6.63 14.41
CA GLU A 58 4.23 -6.96 14.17
C GLU A 58 4.39 -8.18 13.24
N PHE A 59 3.64 -9.25 13.51
CA PHE A 59 3.70 -10.49 12.72
C PHE A 59 3.39 -10.24 11.23
N VAL A 60 2.37 -9.43 10.94
CA VAL A 60 1.97 -9.13 9.56
C VAL A 60 3.01 -8.24 8.87
N VAL A 61 3.62 -7.33 9.62
CA VAL A 61 4.68 -6.45 9.11
C VAL A 61 5.91 -7.28 8.77
N ILE A 62 6.42 -8.09 9.69
CA ILE A 62 7.60 -8.92 9.49
C ILE A 62 7.37 -9.89 8.33
N GLY A 63 6.27 -10.67 8.38
CA GLY A 63 5.98 -11.66 7.35
C GLY A 63 5.87 -11.07 5.94
N GLY A 64 5.26 -9.90 5.78
CA GLY A 64 5.18 -9.24 4.48
C GLY A 64 6.52 -8.74 3.96
N ARG A 65 7.34 -8.16 4.84
CA ARG A 65 8.70 -7.71 4.50
C ARG A 65 9.59 -8.87 4.07
N GLU A 66 9.58 -9.96 4.83
CA GLU A 66 10.45 -11.11 4.57
C GLU A 66 9.98 -11.95 3.38
N LYS A 67 8.66 -12.09 3.19
CA LYS A 67 8.11 -12.91 2.13
C LYS A 67 8.11 -12.20 0.78
N PHE A 68 7.65 -10.95 0.72
CA PHE A 68 7.39 -10.23 -0.53
C PHE A 68 8.24 -8.98 -0.73
N GLY A 69 9.00 -8.54 0.27
CA GLY A 69 9.72 -7.26 0.22
C GLY A 69 8.79 -6.06 0.35
N GLU A 70 7.59 -6.23 0.89
CA GLU A 70 6.66 -5.13 1.12
C GLU A 70 7.29 -4.09 2.06
N PRO A 71 7.28 -2.78 1.73
CA PRO A 71 7.88 -1.75 2.57
C PRO A 71 7.00 -1.43 3.79
N LYS A 72 6.64 -2.48 4.53
CA LYS A 72 5.79 -2.41 5.71
C LYS A 72 6.51 -1.76 6.88
N LYS A 73 5.74 -0.98 7.64
CA LYS A 73 6.17 -0.31 8.87
C LYS A 73 5.09 -0.48 9.92
N ILE A 74 5.48 -0.73 11.17
CA ILE A 74 4.52 -0.76 12.29
C ILE A 74 3.96 0.64 12.49
N ALA A 75 2.64 0.74 12.53
CA ALA A 75 1.89 1.98 12.73
C ALA A 75 0.64 1.73 13.56
N GLU A 76 0.14 2.75 14.22
CA GLU A 76 -1.23 2.83 14.72
C GLU A 76 -2.12 3.34 13.59
N THR A 77 -3.31 2.77 13.47
CA THR A 77 -4.31 3.25 12.51
C THR A 77 -5.59 3.60 13.24
N LYS A 78 -6.29 4.60 12.73
CA LYS A 78 -7.65 4.92 13.18
C LYS A 78 -8.54 4.96 11.97
N PHE A 79 -9.61 4.19 12.00
CA PHE A 79 -10.61 4.18 10.95
C PHE A 79 -12.00 4.36 11.61
N ARG A 80 -12.69 5.43 11.26
CA ARG A 80 -13.98 5.78 11.83
C ARG A 80 -14.99 6.12 10.74
N ILE A 81 -16.18 5.57 10.88
CA ILE A 81 -17.36 5.93 10.09
C ILE A 81 -18.43 6.41 11.06
N GLU A 82 -18.88 7.64 10.86
CA GLU A 82 -19.93 8.26 11.64
C GLU A 82 -21.04 8.76 10.69
N GLY A 83 -22.11 8.01 10.59
CA GLY A 83 -23.13 8.22 9.56
C GLY A 83 -22.53 7.97 8.15
N ASP A 84 -22.45 9.01 7.33
CA ASP A 84 -21.82 8.97 6.02
C ASP A 84 -20.38 9.52 6.00
N ARG A 85 -19.85 10.00 7.13
CA ARG A 85 -18.50 10.55 7.23
C ARG A 85 -17.47 9.48 7.51
N VAL A 86 -16.40 9.50 6.73
CA VAL A 86 -15.24 8.62 6.88
C VAL A 86 -14.04 9.45 7.30
N ASN A 87 -13.35 8.99 8.35
CA ASN A 87 -12.06 9.52 8.77
C ASN A 87 -11.09 8.36 8.97
N ALA A 88 -9.92 8.46 8.38
CA ALA A 88 -8.85 7.49 8.57
C ALA A 88 -7.52 8.20 8.84
N GLN A 89 -6.71 7.62 9.72
CA GLN A 89 -5.40 8.16 10.09
C GLN A 89 -4.39 7.03 10.21
N VAL A 90 -3.17 7.32 9.80
CA VAL A 90 -1.98 6.51 10.10
C VAL A 90 -1.05 7.33 10.98
N ILE A 91 -0.73 6.77 12.15
CA ILE A 91 0.04 7.44 13.19
C ILE A 91 1.32 6.65 13.43
N ARG A 92 2.45 7.35 13.38
CA ARG A 92 3.75 6.79 13.78
C ARG A 92 4.51 7.79 14.63
N HIS A 93 5.10 7.29 15.74
CA HIS A 93 5.80 8.15 16.72
C HIS A 93 4.95 9.34 17.21
N GLY A 94 3.63 9.12 17.36
CA GLY A 94 2.69 10.15 17.78
C GLY A 94 2.27 11.17 16.70
N ILE A 95 2.77 11.03 15.47
CA ILE A 95 2.46 11.94 14.35
C ILE A 95 1.44 11.26 13.42
N PRO A 96 0.25 11.82 13.23
CA PRO A 96 -0.71 11.38 12.20
C PRO A 96 -0.25 11.90 10.83
N PHE A 97 0.74 11.23 10.22
CA PHE A 97 1.42 11.73 9.03
C PHE A 97 0.65 11.54 7.72
N LEU A 98 -0.37 10.67 7.73
CA LEU A 98 -1.23 10.40 6.58
C LEU A 98 -2.68 10.28 7.07
N GLU A 99 -3.56 11.15 6.57
CA GLU A 99 -4.96 11.18 6.96
C GLU A 99 -5.86 11.26 5.73
N LEU A 100 -7.07 10.72 5.85
CA LEU A 100 -8.13 10.78 4.86
C LEU A 100 -9.42 11.22 5.54
N GLU A 101 -10.12 12.14 4.89
CA GLU A 101 -11.48 12.56 5.25
C GLU A 101 -12.37 12.50 4.02
N GLY A 102 -13.65 12.22 4.20
CA GLY A 102 -14.62 12.27 3.13
C GLY A 102 -16.03 11.89 3.57
N ARG A 103 -16.97 11.97 2.63
CA ARG A 103 -18.36 11.61 2.83
C ARG A 103 -18.77 10.53 1.83
N ILE A 104 -19.35 9.44 2.32
CA ILE A 104 -19.83 8.34 1.48
C ILE A 104 -21.03 8.84 0.67
N GLY A 105 -20.81 8.95 -0.64
CA GLY A 105 -21.81 9.42 -1.60
C GLY A 105 -22.55 8.29 -2.32
N GLY A 106 -22.96 8.54 -3.56
CA GLY A 106 -23.63 7.56 -4.42
C GLY A 106 -22.72 6.41 -4.89
N GLU A 107 -23.29 5.45 -5.61
CA GLU A 107 -22.50 4.37 -6.20
C GLU A 107 -21.40 4.90 -7.13
N SER A 108 -20.27 4.20 -7.13
CA SER A 108 -19.19 4.43 -8.07
C SER A 108 -19.36 3.54 -9.31
N ASP A 109 -18.92 4.04 -10.44
CA ASP A 109 -18.88 3.35 -11.73
C ASP A 109 -17.65 2.44 -11.91
N GLY A 110 -16.80 2.34 -10.85
CA GLY A 110 -15.62 1.51 -10.88
C GLY A 110 -15.89 0.02 -10.91
N PRO A 111 -14.90 -0.78 -11.32
CA PRO A 111 -15.01 -2.22 -11.30
C PRO A 111 -15.09 -2.72 -9.85
N LYS A 112 -16.05 -3.60 -9.57
CA LYS A 112 -16.13 -4.26 -8.25
C LYS A 112 -15.25 -5.50 -8.16
N LYS A 113 -14.90 -6.12 -9.31
CA LYS A 113 -13.98 -7.27 -9.37
C LYS A 113 -12.82 -6.95 -10.30
N PHE A 114 -11.62 -7.04 -9.79
CA PHE A 114 -10.39 -6.81 -10.55
C PHE A 114 -9.17 -7.32 -9.79
N THR A 115 -8.05 -7.43 -10.51
CA THR A 115 -6.74 -7.68 -9.89
C THR A 115 -5.91 -6.42 -9.93
N GLU A 116 -5.42 -6.01 -8.78
CA GLU A 116 -4.47 -4.92 -8.61
C GLU A 116 -3.07 -5.49 -8.46
N HIS A 117 -2.12 -4.95 -9.23
CA HIS A 117 -0.72 -5.36 -9.17
C HIS A 117 0.10 -4.35 -8.38
N LEU A 118 0.75 -4.84 -7.33
CA LEU A 118 1.68 -4.05 -6.53
C LEU A 118 3.08 -4.61 -6.69
N PHE A 119 4.04 -3.74 -6.99
CA PHE A 119 5.43 -4.12 -7.18
C PHE A 119 6.27 -3.69 -5.98
N CYS A 120 7.11 -4.60 -5.50
CA CYS A 120 8.02 -4.37 -4.39
C CYS A 120 9.43 -4.85 -4.77
N TYR A 121 10.44 -4.32 -4.09
CA TYR A 121 11.80 -4.85 -4.15
C TYR A 121 12.08 -5.60 -2.86
N LYS A 122 12.43 -6.88 -3.02
CA LYS A 122 12.83 -7.73 -1.91
C LYS A 122 14.34 -7.85 -1.90
N ALA A 123 14.96 -7.34 -0.85
CA ALA A 123 16.38 -7.43 -0.62
C ALA A 123 16.68 -7.51 0.88
N MET A 124 17.74 -8.20 1.25
CA MET A 124 18.25 -8.25 2.61
C MET A 124 19.54 -7.42 2.67
N PRO A 125 19.56 -6.31 3.42
CA PRO A 125 20.79 -5.55 3.62
C PRO A 125 21.89 -6.43 4.26
N SER A 126 23.11 -6.34 3.72
CA SER A 126 24.24 -7.05 4.27
C SER A 126 24.73 -6.42 5.57
N CYS A 127 25.14 -7.25 6.52
CA CYS A 127 25.82 -6.76 7.72
C CYS A 127 27.25 -6.26 7.43
N GLN A 128 27.81 -6.56 6.26
CA GLN A 128 29.10 -6.07 5.75
C GLN A 128 28.93 -5.50 4.34
N PRO A 129 28.23 -4.37 4.19
CA PRO A 129 27.87 -3.83 2.88
C PRO A 129 29.07 -3.51 1.98
N GLU A 130 30.22 -3.18 2.57
CA GLU A 130 31.48 -2.92 1.87
C GLU A 130 32.11 -4.19 1.25
N LYS A 131 31.70 -5.38 1.68
CA LYS A 131 32.13 -6.67 1.12
C LYS A 131 31.11 -7.29 0.18
N SER A 132 29.91 -6.72 0.11
CA SER A 132 28.87 -7.19 -0.77
C SER A 132 29.21 -6.89 -2.22
N THR A 133 29.05 -7.88 -3.10
CA THR A 133 29.14 -7.70 -4.55
C THR A 133 27.84 -7.20 -5.18
N ASN A 134 26.79 -7.07 -4.38
CA ASN A 134 25.42 -6.77 -4.82
C ASN A 134 24.91 -5.44 -4.23
N GLY A 135 25.73 -4.38 -4.28
CA GLY A 135 25.30 -3.05 -3.85
C GLY A 135 24.93 -2.93 -2.38
N GLY A 136 25.54 -3.75 -1.50
CA GLY A 136 25.30 -3.73 -0.06
C GLY A 136 24.20 -4.70 0.42
N PHE A 137 23.78 -5.63 -0.42
CA PHE A 137 22.79 -6.67 -0.05
C PHE A 137 23.40 -8.08 0.03
N ASP A 138 22.76 -8.93 0.83
CA ASP A 138 23.06 -10.37 0.88
C ASP A 138 22.21 -11.08 -0.19
N GLY A 139 22.85 -11.49 -1.29
CA GLY A 139 22.20 -12.13 -2.43
C GLY A 139 21.52 -11.12 -3.37
N ASP A 140 20.68 -11.65 -4.25
CA ASP A 140 20.03 -10.87 -5.30
C ASP A 140 18.93 -9.95 -4.77
N VAL A 141 18.83 -8.77 -5.36
CA VAL A 141 17.64 -7.93 -5.22
C VAL A 141 16.57 -8.48 -6.16
N LEU A 142 15.42 -8.84 -5.62
CA LEU A 142 14.32 -9.42 -6.39
C LEU A 142 13.20 -8.40 -6.59
N LEU A 143 12.73 -8.27 -7.82
CA LEU A 143 11.44 -7.61 -8.06
C LEU A 143 10.33 -8.62 -7.81
N THR A 144 9.42 -8.29 -6.92
CA THR A 144 8.24 -9.08 -6.59
C THR A 144 6.97 -8.38 -7.02
N GLN A 145 5.95 -9.16 -7.33
CA GLN A 145 4.60 -8.67 -7.60
C GLN A 145 3.62 -9.29 -6.62
N LEU A 146 2.80 -8.45 -6.00
CA LEU A 146 1.61 -8.90 -5.28
C LEU A 146 0.40 -8.74 -6.20
N ASN A 147 -0.42 -9.76 -6.24
CA ASN A 147 -1.70 -9.78 -6.94
C ASN A 147 -2.80 -9.67 -5.89
N TRP A 148 -3.46 -8.52 -5.83
CA TRP A 148 -4.61 -8.32 -4.97
C TRP A 148 -5.89 -8.49 -5.77
N GLU A 149 -6.48 -9.68 -5.68
CA GLU A 149 -7.79 -9.99 -6.27
C GLU A 149 -8.86 -9.34 -5.40
N ARG A 150 -9.50 -8.30 -5.93
CA ARG A 150 -10.56 -7.54 -5.25
C ARG A 150 -11.92 -8.10 -5.64
N ASP A 151 -12.80 -8.29 -4.66
CA ASP A 151 -14.21 -8.66 -4.83
C ASP A 151 -15.07 -7.78 -3.91
N TYR A 152 -15.46 -6.61 -4.43
CA TYR A 152 -16.23 -5.64 -3.68
C TYR A 152 -17.73 -5.91 -3.80
N THR A 153 -18.40 -5.99 -2.67
CA THR A 153 -19.87 -6.05 -2.59
C THR A 153 -20.47 -4.66 -2.72
N SER A 154 -19.78 -3.64 -2.19
CA SER A 154 -20.16 -2.23 -2.27
C SER A 154 -18.98 -1.40 -2.74
N LEU A 155 -19.24 -0.47 -3.66
CA LEU A 155 -18.27 0.52 -4.13
C LEU A 155 -18.98 1.85 -4.30
N ARG A 156 -18.62 2.85 -3.50
CA ARG A 156 -19.27 4.14 -3.43
C ARG A 156 -18.24 5.26 -3.62
N ARG A 157 -18.66 6.36 -4.22
CA ARG A 157 -17.82 7.57 -4.28
C ARG A 157 -17.61 8.11 -2.88
N LEU A 158 -16.41 8.61 -2.61
CA LEU A 158 -16.13 9.40 -1.43
C LEU A 158 -16.07 10.87 -1.84
N GLU A 159 -17.12 11.59 -1.52
CA GLU A 159 -17.32 13.00 -1.85
C GLU A 159 -16.63 13.90 -0.82
N GLU A 160 -16.33 15.15 -1.19
CA GLU A 160 -15.65 16.11 -0.32
C GLU A 160 -14.32 15.58 0.23
N GLY A 161 -13.74 14.63 -0.51
CA GLY A 161 -12.58 13.87 -0.05
C GLY A 161 -11.31 14.69 0.04
N LYS A 162 -10.55 14.47 1.11
CA LYS A 162 -9.25 15.10 1.33
C LYS A 162 -8.22 14.06 1.74
N ILE A 163 -7.00 14.23 1.25
CA ILE A 163 -5.81 13.57 1.78
C ILE A 163 -4.96 14.64 2.45
N ILE A 164 -4.58 14.38 3.70
CA ILE A 164 -3.77 15.29 4.51
C ILE A 164 -2.44 14.59 4.78
N LEU A 165 -1.37 15.20 4.33
CA LEU A 165 0.00 14.77 4.56
C LEU A 165 0.64 15.74 5.55
N ARG A 166 1.17 15.20 6.66
CA ARG A 166 1.87 16.02 7.65
C ARG A 166 3.36 15.69 7.66
N GLU A 167 4.12 16.67 8.03
CA GLU A 167 5.56 16.52 8.17
C GLU A 167 5.92 15.44 9.20
N SER A 168 6.77 14.53 8.77
CA SER A 168 7.33 13.47 9.60
C SER A 168 8.73 13.14 9.07
N ALA A 169 9.73 13.34 9.89
CA ALA A 169 11.12 13.06 9.52
C ALA A 169 11.38 11.58 9.18
N ARG A 170 10.49 10.69 9.58
CA ARG A 170 10.61 9.24 9.34
C ARG A 170 9.69 8.71 8.24
N ASP A 171 8.72 9.52 7.83
CA ASP A 171 7.72 9.17 6.82
C ASP A 171 7.41 10.42 5.97
N PRO A 172 8.35 10.86 5.11
CA PRO A 172 8.29 12.16 4.42
C PRO A 172 7.32 12.16 3.24
N LEU A 173 6.08 11.70 3.44
CA LEU A 173 5.06 11.69 2.38
C LEU A 173 4.62 13.10 1.98
N VAL A 174 4.79 14.08 2.85
CA VAL A 174 4.50 15.49 2.57
C VAL A 174 5.31 16.04 1.39
N ASP A 175 6.46 15.43 1.10
CA ASP A 175 7.29 15.81 -0.06
C ASP A 175 6.66 15.39 -1.41
N ILE A 176 5.62 14.56 -1.39
CA ILE A 176 4.89 14.18 -2.60
C ILE A 176 3.93 15.32 -2.97
N PRO A 177 4.11 15.99 -4.13
CA PRO A 177 3.28 17.11 -4.52
C PRO A 177 1.90 16.65 -4.99
N VAL A 178 0.93 16.63 -4.10
CA VAL A 178 -0.46 16.33 -4.44
C VAL A 178 -1.10 17.55 -5.12
N LYS A 179 -1.33 17.48 -6.42
CA LYS A 179 -1.93 18.57 -7.21
C LYS A 179 -3.45 18.52 -7.23
N ARG A 180 -4.00 17.32 -7.30
CA ARG A 180 -5.45 17.09 -7.31
C ARG A 180 -5.77 15.64 -6.96
N ILE A 181 -6.95 15.41 -6.44
CA ILE A 181 -7.52 14.07 -6.27
C ILE A 181 -8.26 13.73 -7.57
N LEU A 182 -7.92 12.61 -8.18
CA LEU A 182 -8.54 12.15 -9.42
C LEU A 182 -9.81 11.35 -9.15
N ARG A 183 -9.75 10.51 -8.10
CA ARG A 183 -10.84 9.63 -7.69
C ARG A 183 -10.67 9.28 -6.22
N MET A 184 -11.76 9.17 -5.52
CA MET A 184 -11.79 8.68 -4.15
C MET A 184 -13.02 7.82 -3.94
N GLU A 185 -12.82 6.65 -3.34
CA GLU A 185 -13.86 5.65 -3.19
C GLU A 185 -13.82 5.01 -1.81
N TYR A 186 -14.99 4.63 -1.34
CA TYR A 186 -15.21 3.75 -0.21
C TYR A 186 -15.66 2.39 -0.73
N ALA A 187 -14.99 1.34 -0.31
CA ALA A 187 -15.27 -0.02 -0.75
C ALA A 187 -15.46 -0.97 0.43
N GLU A 188 -16.42 -1.87 0.30
CA GLU A 188 -16.62 -3.01 1.21
C GLU A 188 -16.57 -4.30 0.40
N GLY A 189 -16.00 -5.34 0.95
CA GLY A 189 -15.90 -6.64 0.29
C GLY A 189 -14.72 -7.44 0.76
N ALA A 190 -14.24 -8.34 -0.08
CA ALA A 190 -13.14 -9.23 0.20
C ALA A 190 -11.97 -8.98 -0.75
N SER A 191 -10.79 -9.37 -0.33
CA SER A 191 -9.64 -9.48 -1.22
C SER A 191 -8.82 -10.73 -0.90
N LYS A 192 -8.21 -11.27 -1.94
CA LYS A 192 -7.25 -12.37 -1.83
C LYS A 192 -5.90 -11.87 -2.32
N THR A 193 -4.86 -12.15 -1.55
CA THR A 193 -3.50 -11.72 -1.89
C THR A 193 -2.65 -12.92 -2.22
N GLY A 194 -2.03 -12.90 -3.39
CA GLY A 194 -0.95 -13.79 -3.80
C GLY A 194 0.28 -12.97 -4.18
N GLY A 195 1.40 -13.64 -4.41
CA GLY A 195 2.60 -12.95 -4.85
C GLY A 195 3.59 -13.89 -5.51
N GLU A 196 4.42 -13.34 -6.38
CA GLU A 196 5.45 -14.04 -7.16
C GLU A 196 6.72 -13.19 -7.31
N VAL A 197 7.83 -13.86 -7.59
CA VAL A 197 9.07 -13.20 -8.01
C VAL A 197 9.03 -13.03 -9.52
N LEU A 198 9.24 -11.82 -10.01
CA LEU A 198 9.24 -11.51 -11.44
C LEU A 198 10.64 -11.67 -12.04
N CYS A 199 11.63 -11.07 -11.41
CA CYS A 199 13.03 -11.17 -11.87
C CYS A 199 14.02 -10.81 -10.77
N SER A 200 15.27 -11.15 -10.99
CA SER A 200 16.41 -10.59 -10.28
C SER A 200 16.77 -9.23 -10.89
N VAL A 201 17.15 -8.30 -10.04
CA VAL A 201 17.50 -6.92 -10.43
C VAL A 201 19.01 -6.76 -10.20
N PRO A 202 19.76 -6.43 -11.26
CA PRO A 202 21.22 -6.23 -11.15
C PRO A 202 21.60 -5.01 -10.31
#